data_416bfc33b14f7ca7cffd0d25ca27e450
#
_entry.id   416bfc33b14f7ca7cffd0d25ca27e450
#
_cell.length_a   1.000
_cell.length_b   1.000
_cell.length_c   1.000
_cell.angle_alpha   90.00
_cell.angle_beta   90.00
_cell.angle_gamma   90.00
#
_symmetry.space_group_name_H-M   'P 1'
#
loop_
_entity.id
_entity.type
_entity.pdbx_description
1 polymer ?
#
loop_
_entity_poly.entity_id
_entity_poly.type
_entity_poly.pdbx_seq_one_letter_code
_entity_poly.pdbx_strand_id
1 'polypeptide(L)'
;LLMCFGSLIIALTPSYETIGVAAPVLLVVARLLQGLSVGGEYGTSATYLSEMATKERRGFFSSFQYVTLISGQLIALAVLIILQQTLTVEQLETWGWRVPFVIGAMCAVVALYLRRGMEETDSFKKTEAPKENIMRTLLRHPKELLTVVGLTMGGTLAFYTYTTYMQKYLVNTVGMSKNDSTMISAATLFLFMLLQPLVGALSDKICLLYTSDAADDMQ
;
A
#
# COMPACT_ATOMS: atom_id res chain seq x y z
N LEU A 1 -4.32 8.01 11.76
CA LEU A 1 -5.29 7.72 12.83
C LEU A 1 -6.31 6.66 12.43
N LEU A 2 -7.00 6.81 11.28
CA LEU A 2 -7.99 5.83 10.81
C LEU A 2 -7.41 4.43 10.62
N MET A 3 -6.19 4.33 10.10
CA MET A 3 -5.47 3.06 9.92
C MET A 3 -5.18 2.37 11.27
N CYS A 4 -4.69 3.13 12.26
CA CYS A 4 -4.44 2.64 13.61
C CYS A 4 -5.75 2.16 14.27
N PHE A 5 -6.80 2.97 14.18
CA PHE A 5 -8.10 2.65 14.75
C PHE A 5 -8.72 1.40 14.11
N GLY A 6 -8.66 1.27 12.77
CA GLY A 6 -9.11 0.07 12.07
C GLY A 6 -8.34 -1.19 12.49
N SER A 7 -7.02 -1.10 12.63
CA SER A 7 -6.19 -2.23 13.09
C SER A 7 -6.51 -2.63 14.53
N LEU A 8 -6.73 -1.66 15.42
CA LEU A 8 -7.15 -1.91 16.80
C LEU A 8 -8.53 -2.56 16.89
N ILE A 9 -9.51 -2.10 16.09
CA ILE A 9 -10.83 -2.75 16.02
C ILE A 9 -10.66 -4.23 15.69
N ILE A 10 -9.86 -4.56 14.65
CA ILE A 10 -9.65 -5.95 14.25
C ILE A 10 -8.99 -6.75 15.39
N ALA A 11 -7.94 -6.20 16.02
CA ALA A 11 -7.22 -6.87 17.09
C ALA A 11 -8.10 -7.16 18.33
N LEU A 12 -9.02 -6.25 18.65
CA LEU A 12 -9.89 -6.33 19.82
C LEU A 12 -11.22 -7.01 19.55
N THR A 13 -11.58 -7.28 18.28
CA THR A 13 -12.86 -7.93 17.94
C THR A 13 -12.93 -9.33 18.55
N PRO A 14 -13.97 -9.62 19.39
CA PRO A 14 -14.19 -10.95 19.93
C PRO A 14 -14.51 -11.96 18.82
N SER A 15 -14.43 -13.25 19.17
CA SER A 15 -14.74 -14.33 18.24
C SER A 15 -16.23 -14.33 17.84
N TYR A 16 -16.54 -14.98 16.71
CA TYR A 16 -17.91 -15.18 16.26
C TYR A 16 -18.79 -15.90 17.29
N GLU A 17 -18.21 -16.83 18.06
CA GLU A 17 -18.90 -17.57 19.13
C GLU A 17 -19.39 -16.65 20.26
N THR A 18 -18.69 -15.51 20.47
CA THR A 18 -19.02 -14.58 21.56
C THR A 18 -20.06 -13.53 21.14
N ILE A 19 -19.91 -12.94 19.95
CA ILE A 19 -20.73 -11.80 19.50
C ILE A 19 -21.50 -12.07 18.20
N GLY A 20 -21.44 -13.29 17.68
CA GLY A 20 -22.21 -13.71 16.48
C GLY A 20 -21.94 -12.84 15.27
N VAL A 21 -22.99 -12.44 14.58
CA VAL A 21 -22.94 -11.64 13.32
C VAL A 21 -22.25 -10.27 13.51
N ALA A 22 -22.17 -9.76 14.72
CA ALA A 22 -21.46 -8.50 14.98
C ALA A 22 -19.95 -8.59 14.69
N ALA A 23 -19.31 -9.77 14.82
CA ALA A 23 -17.89 -9.95 14.52
C ALA A 23 -17.54 -9.64 13.05
N PRO A 24 -18.17 -10.25 12.04
CA PRO A 24 -17.91 -9.91 10.64
C PRO A 24 -18.32 -8.48 10.28
N VAL A 25 -19.36 -7.91 10.89
CA VAL A 25 -19.74 -6.51 10.67
C VAL A 25 -18.63 -5.56 11.15
N LEU A 26 -18.10 -5.77 12.36
CA LEU A 26 -16.97 -4.97 12.89
C LEU A 26 -15.73 -5.11 11.99
N LEU A 27 -15.45 -6.31 11.49
CA LEU A 27 -14.35 -6.55 10.56
C LEU A 27 -14.51 -5.75 9.26
N VAL A 28 -15.71 -5.75 8.68
CA VAL A 28 -16.01 -4.97 7.46
C VAL A 28 -15.85 -3.48 7.72
N VAL A 29 -16.40 -2.96 8.81
CA VAL A 29 -16.24 -1.54 9.20
C VAL A 29 -14.77 -1.18 9.36
N ALA A 30 -14.00 -2.00 10.07
CA ALA A 30 -12.56 -1.77 10.24
C ALA A 30 -11.82 -1.75 8.89
N ARG A 31 -12.15 -2.66 7.96
CA ARG A 31 -11.58 -2.70 6.61
C ARG A 31 -11.96 -1.49 5.77
N LEU A 32 -13.17 -1.00 5.88
CA LEU A 32 -13.59 0.25 5.21
C LEU A 32 -12.80 1.46 5.74
N LEU A 33 -12.59 1.57 7.06
CA LEU A 33 -11.77 2.62 7.66
C LEU A 33 -10.32 2.55 7.20
N GLN A 34 -9.74 1.35 7.16
CA GLN A 34 -8.38 1.13 6.63
C GLN A 34 -8.28 1.50 5.15
N GLY A 35 -9.24 1.07 4.33
CA GLY A 35 -9.28 1.38 2.89
C GLY A 35 -9.37 2.88 2.61
N LEU A 36 -10.21 3.60 3.36
CA LEU A 36 -10.32 5.05 3.26
C LEU A 36 -9.00 5.76 3.62
N SER A 37 -8.30 5.27 4.65
CA SER A 37 -6.99 5.81 5.04
C SER A 37 -5.92 5.59 3.98
N VAL A 38 -5.83 4.36 3.43
CA VAL A 38 -4.86 3.99 2.40
C VAL A 38 -5.08 4.77 1.11
N GLY A 39 -6.35 4.96 0.70
CA GLY A 39 -6.68 5.72 -0.52
C GLY A 39 -6.14 7.15 -0.49
N GLY A 40 -6.30 7.86 0.63
CA GLY A 40 -5.75 9.21 0.80
C GLY A 40 -4.22 9.22 0.92
N GLU A 41 -3.64 8.22 1.57
CA GLU A 41 -2.20 8.14 1.82
C GLU A 41 -1.40 7.82 0.55
N TYR A 42 -1.91 6.93 -0.29
CA TYR A 42 -1.23 6.51 -1.52
C TYR A 42 -0.97 7.69 -2.46
N GLY A 43 -2.00 8.50 -2.76
CA GLY A 43 -1.87 9.66 -3.63
C GLY A 43 -0.93 10.72 -3.07
N THR A 44 -1.08 11.06 -1.79
CA THR A 44 -0.22 12.08 -1.15
C THR A 44 1.24 11.65 -1.07
N SER A 45 1.53 10.38 -0.81
CA SER A 45 2.90 9.86 -0.77
C SER A 45 3.56 9.87 -2.15
N ALA A 46 2.84 9.47 -3.20
CA ALA A 46 3.35 9.48 -4.56
C ALA A 46 3.67 10.92 -5.02
N THR A 47 2.77 11.88 -4.76
CA THR A 47 2.98 13.28 -5.07
C THR A 47 4.17 13.84 -4.30
N TYR A 48 4.25 13.60 -2.98
CA TYR A 48 5.36 14.06 -2.15
C TYR A 48 6.72 13.57 -2.68
N LEU A 49 6.86 12.28 -3.00
CA LEU A 49 8.09 11.72 -3.53
C LEU A 49 8.49 12.35 -4.87
N SER A 50 7.51 12.62 -5.75
CA SER A 50 7.78 13.24 -7.05
C SER A 50 8.14 14.72 -6.94
N GLU A 51 7.57 15.47 -5.99
CA GLU A 51 7.87 16.89 -5.74
C GLU A 51 9.20 17.12 -5.03
N MET A 52 9.60 16.20 -4.14
CA MET A 52 10.90 16.25 -3.45
C MET A 52 12.06 15.79 -4.33
N ALA A 53 11.78 15.11 -5.44
CA ALA A 53 12.79 14.66 -6.38
C ALA A 53 13.27 15.79 -7.30
N THR A 54 14.55 15.75 -7.68
CA THR A 54 15.05 16.59 -8.79
C THR A 54 14.47 16.10 -10.11
N LYS A 55 14.35 16.99 -11.12
CA LYS A 55 13.80 16.64 -12.44
C LYS A 55 14.48 15.42 -13.06
N GLU A 56 15.80 15.30 -12.88
CA GLU A 56 16.63 14.24 -13.46
C GLU A 56 16.51 12.88 -12.76
N ARG A 57 15.86 12.79 -11.59
CA ARG A 57 15.78 11.58 -10.77
C ARG A 57 14.38 11.26 -10.26
N ARG A 58 13.37 11.79 -10.91
CA ARG A 58 11.96 11.56 -10.50
C ARG A 58 11.57 10.09 -10.52
N GLY A 59 11.97 9.34 -11.55
CA GLY A 59 11.70 7.91 -11.66
C GLY A 59 12.32 7.10 -10.52
N PHE A 60 13.59 7.39 -10.21
CA PHE A 60 14.28 6.76 -9.09
C PHE A 60 13.56 7.01 -7.77
N PHE A 61 13.29 8.27 -7.42
CA PHE A 61 12.60 8.59 -6.15
C PHE A 61 11.17 8.07 -6.10
N SER A 62 10.41 8.17 -7.19
CA SER A 62 9.04 7.65 -7.26
C SER A 62 8.97 6.12 -7.11
N SER A 63 10.01 5.39 -7.51
CA SER A 63 10.09 3.93 -7.35
C SER A 63 10.05 3.50 -5.88
N PHE A 64 10.50 4.35 -4.95
CA PHE A 64 10.45 4.07 -3.51
C PHE A 64 9.02 3.94 -2.97
N GLN A 65 8.01 4.45 -3.68
CA GLN A 65 6.61 4.17 -3.35
C GLN A 65 6.33 2.66 -3.35
N TYR A 66 6.78 1.95 -4.38
CA TYR A 66 6.63 0.50 -4.45
C TYR A 66 7.58 -0.24 -3.53
N VAL A 67 8.81 0.25 -3.33
CA VAL A 67 9.75 -0.30 -2.35
C VAL A 67 9.13 -0.32 -0.96
N THR A 68 8.50 0.77 -0.52
CA THR A 68 7.86 0.84 0.80
C THR A 68 6.64 -0.06 0.91
N LEU A 69 5.80 -0.14 -0.14
CA LEU A 69 4.66 -1.06 -0.19
C LEU A 69 5.09 -2.53 -0.05
N ILE A 70 6.08 -2.94 -0.83
CA ILE A 70 6.59 -4.31 -0.81
C ILE A 70 7.32 -4.61 0.50
N SER A 71 8.08 -3.65 1.05
CA SER A 71 8.72 -3.80 2.36
C SER A 71 7.71 -4.05 3.47
N GLY A 72 6.59 -3.32 3.47
CA GLY A 72 5.49 -3.56 4.41
C GLY A 72 4.90 -4.96 4.28
N GLN A 73 4.73 -5.44 3.04
CA GLN A 73 4.23 -6.79 2.76
C GLN A 73 5.23 -7.88 3.21
N LEU A 74 6.54 -7.67 2.97
CA LEU A 74 7.59 -8.58 3.42
C LEU A 74 7.68 -8.65 4.96
N ILE A 75 7.56 -7.51 5.64
CA ILE A 75 7.51 -7.48 7.12
C ILE A 75 6.30 -8.26 7.63
N ALA A 76 5.14 -8.10 7.02
CA ALA A 76 3.94 -8.85 7.39
C ALA A 76 4.12 -10.37 7.19
N LEU A 77 4.74 -10.78 6.07
CA LEU A 77 5.08 -12.19 5.82
C LEU A 77 6.10 -12.71 6.83
N ALA A 78 7.13 -11.94 7.17
CA ALA A 78 8.13 -12.32 8.17
C ALA A 78 7.47 -12.54 9.54
N VAL A 79 6.60 -11.64 9.98
CA VAL A 79 5.83 -11.80 11.21
C VAL A 79 4.97 -13.07 11.17
N LEU A 80 4.30 -13.33 10.03
CA LEU A 80 3.49 -14.53 9.87
C LEU A 80 4.34 -15.80 9.96
N ILE A 81 5.50 -15.86 9.31
CA ILE A 81 6.42 -17.01 9.36
C ILE A 81 6.90 -17.24 10.79
N ILE A 82 7.30 -16.19 11.52
CA ILE A 82 7.72 -16.29 12.92
C ILE A 82 6.59 -16.87 13.78
N LEU A 83 5.38 -16.37 13.62
CA LEU A 83 4.22 -16.86 14.37
C LEU A 83 3.90 -18.33 14.06
N GLN A 84 3.99 -18.73 12.79
CA GLN A 84 3.77 -20.13 12.38
C GLN A 84 4.84 -21.10 12.92
N GLN A 85 6.07 -20.61 13.14
CA GLN A 85 7.15 -21.43 13.71
C GLN A 85 7.14 -21.46 15.23
N THR A 86 6.60 -20.44 15.88
CA THR A 86 6.63 -20.30 17.34
C THR A 86 5.34 -20.74 18.03
N LEU A 87 4.21 -20.67 17.33
CA LEU A 87 2.89 -20.98 17.87
C LEU A 87 2.34 -22.29 17.27
N THR A 88 1.56 -23.03 18.09
CA THR A 88 0.78 -24.15 17.58
C THR A 88 -0.38 -23.65 16.72
N VAL A 89 -0.92 -24.52 15.86
CA VAL A 89 -2.07 -24.18 14.98
C VAL A 89 -3.25 -23.67 15.83
N GLU A 90 -3.52 -24.32 16.97
CA GLU A 90 -4.60 -23.93 17.88
C GLU A 90 -4.36 -22.53 18.49
N GLN A 91 -3.13 -22.22 18.90
CA GLN A 91 -2.76 -20.91 19.42
C GLN A 91 -2.86 -19.83 18.34
N LEU A 92 -2.46 -20.16 17.10
CA LEU A 92 -2.54 -19.24 15.98
C LEU A 92 -3.99 -18.90 15.64
N GLU A 93 -4.91 -19.87 15.66
CA GLU A 93 -6.33 -19.69 15.38
C GLU A 93 -7.09 -19.00 16.50
N THR A 94 -6.70 -19.18 17.76
CA THR A 94 -7.39 -18.57 18.91
C THR A 94 -7.01 -17.09 19.10
N TRP A 95 -5.72 -16.78 19.21
CA TRP A 95 -5.24 -15.43 19.52
C TRP A 95 -4.08 -14.94 18.65
N GLY A 96 -3.25 -15.86 18.11
CA GLY A 96 -2.03 -15.51 17.39
C GLY A 96 -2.28 -14.64 16.15
N TRP A 97 -3.39 -14.80 15.47
CA TRP A 97 -3.77 -13.98 14.33
C TRP A 97 -3.98 -12.49 14.66
N ARG A 98 -4.18 -12.14 15.94
CA ARG A 98 -4.31 -10.75 16.40
C ARG A 98 -3.00 -10.00 16.46
N VAL A 99 -1.90 -10.71 16.67
CA VAL A 99 -0.55 -10.14 16.88
C VAL A 99 -0.12 -9.21 15.73
N PRO A 100 -0.25 -9.58 14.43
CA PRO A 100 0.09 -8.70 13.33
C PRO A 100 -0.69 -7.38 13.32
N PHE A 101 -1.95 -7.40 13.76
CA PHE A 101 -2.78 -6.19 13.82
C PHE A 101 -2.37 -5.25 14.95
N VAL A 102 -1.94 -5.80 16.09
CA VAL A 102 -1.38 -5.01 17.20
C VAL A 102 -0.06 -4.37 16.77
N ILE A 103 0.83 -5.13 16.13
CA ILE A 103 2.08 -4.60 15.57
C ILE A 103 1.78 -3.49 14.56
N GLY A 104 0.83 -3.71 13.63
CA GLY A 104 0.39 -2.70 12.66
C GLY A 104 -0.15 -1.43 13.31
N ALA A 105 -0.91 -1.55 14.40
CA ALA A 105 -1.40 -0.41 15.15
C ALA A 105 -0.25 0.39 15.80
N MET A 106 0.74 -0.28 16.37
CA MET A 106 1.94 0.37 16.94
C MET A 106 2.75 1.07 15.83
N CYS A 107 2.97 0.41 14.70
CA CYS A 107 3.65 1.03 13.56
C CYS A 107 2.91 2.28 13.05
N ALA A 108 1.57 2.27 13.04
CA ALA A 108 0.79 3.44 12.65
C ALA A 108 0.96 4.61 13.62
N VAL A 109 1.10 4.36 14.94
CA VAL A 109 1.42 5.41 15.94
C VAL A 109 2.81 6.00 15.69
N VAL A 110 3.81 5.15 15.42
CA VAL A 110 5.17 5.60 15.07
C VAL A 110 5.14 6.45 13.80
N ALA A 111 4.42 6.02 12.77
CA ALA A 111 4.26 6.77 11.53
C ALA A 111 3.62 8.15 11.76
N LEU A 112 2.63 8.25 12.64
CA LEU A 112 2.03 9.53 13.03
C LEU A 112 3.02 10.45 13.73
N TYR A 113 3.87 9.90 14.59
CA TYR A 113 4.91 10.68 15.27
C TYR A 113 5.94 11.24 14.27
N LEU A 114 6.41 10.39 13.36
CA LEU A 114 7.37 10.79 12.32
C LEU A 114 6.78 11.85 11.38
N ARG A 115 5.51 11.74 11.00
CA ARG A 115 4.82 12.73 10.14
C ARG A 115 4.73 14.13 10.75
N ARG A 116 4.69 14.26 12.07
CA ARG A 116 4.67 15.57 12.73
C ARG A 116 5.94 16.39 12.51
N GLY A 117 7.05 15.73 12.17
CA GLY A 117 8.33 16.37 11.86
C GLY A 117 8.57 16.63 10.38
N MET A 118 7.66 16.23 9.49
CA MET A 118 7.81 16.46 8.04
C MET A 118 7.41 17.89 7.68
N GLU A 119 8.25 18.55 6.87
CA GLU A 119 7.97 19.85 6.29
C GLU A 119 7.07 19.71 5.05
N GLU A 120 6.19 20.68 4.85
CA GLU A 120 5.39 20.78 3.63
C GLU A 120 6.28 21.17 2.43
N THR A 121 5.98 20.61 1.26
CA THR A 121 6.72 20.90 0.02
C THR A 121 6.54 22.37 -0.39
N ASP A 122 7.56 22.95 -1.02
CA ASP A 122 7.50 24.34 -1.51
C ASP A 122 6.41 24.51 -2.57
N SER A 123 6.13 23.47 -3.35
CA SER A 123 5.02 23.44 -4.32
C SER A 123 3.68 23.59 -3.63
N PHE A 124 3.47 22.89 -2.52
CA PHE A 124 2.22 22.99 -1.74
C PHE A 124 2.05 24.36 -1.08
N LYS A 125 3.14 24.93 -0.54
CA LYS A 125 3.12 26.28 0.09
C LYS A 125 2.80 27.39 -0.92
N LYS A 126 3.20 27.23 -2.19
CA LYS A 126 2.96 28.23 -3.26
C LYS A 126 1.58 28.09 -3.91
N THR A 127 0.93 26.94 -3.76
CA THR A 127 -0.39 26.70 -4.35
C THR A 127 -1.47 27.23 -3.39
N GLU A 128 -1.98 28.42 -3.65
CA GLU A 128 -3.26 28.87 -3.09
C GLU A 128 -4.39 28.07 -3.74
N ALA A 129 -4.60 26.84 -3.25
CA ALA A 129 -5.67 26.00 -3.79
C ALA A 129 -7.01 26.67 -3.49
N PRO A 130 -7.84 26.97 -4.51
CA PRO A 130 -9.20 27.42 -4.27
C PRO A 130 -9.91 26.37 -3.45
N LYS A 131 -10.62 26.77 -2.40
CA LYS A 131 -11.45 25.91 -1.54
C LYS A 131 -12.68 25.40 -2.30
N GLU A 132 -12.47 24.81 -3.49
CA GLU A 132 -13.53 24.17 -4.23
C GLU A 132 -13.86 22.79 -3.63
N ASN A 133 -15.12 22.42 -3.70
CA ASN A 133 -15.58 21.12 -3.23
C ASN A 133 -14.97 20.03 -4.17
N ILE A 134 -14.12 19.15 -3.60
CA ILE A 134 -13.40 18.09 -4.31
C ILE A 134 -14.32 17.30 -5.26
N MET A 135 -15.54 16.97 -4.79
CA MET A 135 -16.51 16.22 -5.60
C MET A 135 -16.93 16.99 -6.85
N ARG A 136 -17.08 18.32 -6.75
CA ARG A 136 -17.42 19.17 -7.85
C ARG A 136 -16.30 19.28 -8.88
N THR A 137 -15.07 19.36 -8.41
CA THR A 137 -13.87 19.37 -9.25
C THR A 137 -13.71 18.05 -10.01
N LEU A 138 -13.89 16.91 -9.36
CA LEU A 138 -13.84 15.57 -9.99
C LEU A 138 -14.91 15.43 -11.09
N LEU A 139 -16.14 15.88 -10.83
CA LEU A 139 -17.23 15.82 -11.80
C LEU A 139 -17.04 16.77 -12.99
N ARG A 140 -16.20 17.79 -12.83
CA ARG A 140 -15.89 18.76 -13.88
C ARG A 140 -14.85 18.23 -14.89
N HIS A 141 -14.03 17.26 -14.47
CA HIS A 141 -12.95 16.64 -15.26
C HIS A 141 -13.13 15.12 -15.43
N PRO A 142 -14.24 14.67 -16.08
CA PRO A 142 -14.55 13.24 -16.17
C PRO A 142 -13.59 12.46 -17.08
N LYS A 143 -13.01 13.11 -18.10
CA LYS A 143 -12.07 12.47 -19.03
C LYS A 143 -10.75 12.15 -18.33
N GLU A 144 -10.21 13.10 -17.59
CA GLU A 144 -8.98 12.98 -16.81
C GLU A 144 -9.17 11.92 -15.72
N LEU A 145 -10.31 11.93 -15.03
CA LEU A 145 -10.68 10.93 -14.04
C LEU A 145 -10.71 9.52 -14.64
N LEU A 146 -11.37 9.33 -15.78
CA LEU A 146 -11.45 8.04 -16.46
C LEU A 146 -10.07 7.55 -16.93
N THR A 147 -9.22 8.46 -17.43
CA THR A 147 -7.86 8.12 -17.85
C THR A 147 -7.04 7.63 -16.67
N VAL A 148 -7.06 8.34 -15.54
CA VAL A 148 -6.35 7.92 -14.31
C VAL A 148 -6.87 6.58 -13.81
N VAL A 149 -8.20 6.41 -13.74
CA VAL A 149 -8.82 5.13 -13.31
C VAL A 149 -8.40 3.99 -14.23
N GLY A 150 -8.44 4.19 -15.57
CA GLY A 150 -8.08 3.15 -16.54
C GLY A 150 -6.62 2.71 -16.44
N LEU A 151 -5.70 3.68 -16.35
CA LEU A 151 -4.26 3.40 -16.19
C LEU A 151 -3.96 2.71 -14.86
N THR A 152 -4.53 3.21 -13.76
CA THR A 152 -4.29 2.66 -12.42
C THR A 152 -4.91 1.27 -12.26
N MET A 153 -6.09 1.04 -12.82
CA MET A 153 -6.80 -0.25 -12.71
C MET A 153 -5.99 -1.40 -13.30
N GLY A 154 -5.41 -1.24 -14.50
CA GLY A 154 -4.59 -2.27 -15.15
C GLY A 154 -3.34 -2.62 -14.33
N GLY A 155 -2.59 -1.61 -13.91
CA GLY A 155 -1.37 -1.78 -13.10
C GLY A 155 -1.66 -2.39 -11.73
N THR A 156 -2.71 -1.93 -11.06
CA THR A 156 -3.11 -2.44 -9.74
C THR A 156 -3.60 -3.88 -9.81
N LEU A 157 -4.39 -4.24 -10.84
CA LEU A 157 -4.84 -5.61 -11.05
C LEU A 157 -3.65 -6.57 -11.24
N ALA A 158 -2.72 -6.22 -12.12
CA ALA A 158 -1.50 -7.00 -12.32
C ALA A 158 -0.70 -7.13 -11.02
N PHE A 159 -0.46 -6.03 -10.30
CA PHE A 159 0.27 -6.04 -9.04
C PHE A 159 -0.34 -7.00 -8.02
N TYR A 160 -1.65 -6.91 -7.74
CA TYR A 160 -2.30 -7.79 -6.76
C TYR A 160 -2.44 -9.23 -7.23
N THR A 161 -2.53 -9.47 -8.55
CA THR A 161 -2.54 -10.82 -9.10
C THR A 161 -1.21 -11.53 -8.80
N TYR A 162 -0.08 -10.88 -9.07
CA TYR A 162 1.23 -11.48 -8.86
C TYR A 162 1.69 -11.47 -7.40
N THR A 163 1.35 -10.45 -6.61
CA THR A 163 1.85 -10.34 -5.23
C THR A 163 0.97 -11.04 -4.20
N THR A 164 -0.34 -11.12 -4.42
CA THR A 164 -1.28 -11.63 -3.42
C THR A 164 -2.02 -12.88 -3.90
N TYR A 165 -2.57 -12.86 -5.12
CA TYR A 165 -3.36 -13.98 -5.61
C TYR A 165 -2.48 -15.18 -5.96
N MET A 166 -1.27 -14.98 -6.47
CA MET A 166 -0.35 -16.06 -6.86
C MET A 166 -0.05 -17.00 -5.69
N GLN A 167 0.14 -16.47 -4.48
CA GLN A 167 0.34 -17.31 -3.29
C GLN A 167 -0.85 -18.25 -3.03
N LYS A 168 -2.07 -17.73 -3.15
CA LYS A 168 -3.29 -18.54 -3.00
C LYS A 168 -3.43 -19.59 -4.11
N TYR A 169 -3.07 -19.21 -5.32
CA TYR A 169 -3.10 -20.10 -6.47
C TYR A 169 -2.12 -21.28 -6.31
N LEU A 170 -0.90 -21.00 -5.85
CA LEU A 170 0.11 -22.04 -5.60
C LEU A 170 -0.35 -23.06 -4.54
N VAL A 171 -1.01 -22.60 -3.48
CA VAL A 171 -1.54 -23.48 -2.43
C VAL A 171 -2.78 -24.22 -2.90
N ASN A 172 -3.78 -23.53 -3.44
CA ASN A 172 -5.11 -24.12 -3.68
C ASN A 172 -5.23 -24.87 -5.00
N THR A 173 -4.47 -24.44 -6.03
CA THR A 173 -4.58 -25.01 -7.40
C THR A 173 -3.41 -25.93 -7.70
N VAL A 174 -2.20 -25.51 -7.38
CA VAL A 174 -0.99 -26.32 -7.64
C VAL A 174 -0.76 -27.36 -6.54
N GLY A 175 -1.36 -27.18 -5.35
CA GLY A 175 -1.23 -28.13 -4.23
C GLY A 175 0.09 -28.02 -3.47
N MET A 176 0.79 -26.88 -3.59
CA MET A 176 2.04 -26.65 -2.84
C MET A 176 1.77 -26.50 -1.35
N SER A 177 2.77 -26.83 -0.53
CA SER A 177 2.70 -26.57 0.90
C SER A 177 2.57 -25.06 1.17
N LYS A 178 1.84 -24.70 2.23
CA LYS A 178 1.69 -23.28 2.63
C LYS A 178 3.06 -22.63 2.91
N ASN A 179 3.99 -23.38 3.48
CA ASN A 179 5.32 -22.89 3.79
C ASN A 179 6.13 -22.60 2.51
N ASP A 180 6.18 -23.53 1.56
CA ASP A 180 6.91 -23.33 0.30
C ASP A 180 6.34 -22.20 -0.52
N SER A 181 5.01 -22.11 -0.61
CA SER A 181 4.33 -21.01 -1.29
C SER A 181 4.65 -19.65 -0.66
N THR A 182 4.71 -19.57 0.68
CA THR A 182 5.07 -18.35 1.41
C THR A 182 6.54 -17.97 1.16
N MET A 183 7.46 -18.95 1.18
CA MET A 183 8.88 -18.71 0.92
C MET A 183 9.13 -18.24 -0.51
N ILE A 184 8.50 -18.86 -1.50
CA ILE A 184 8.60 -18.43 -2.90
C ILE A 184 8.05 -17.03 -3.08
N SER A 185 6.89 -16.74 -2.47
CA SER A 185 6.28 -15.40 -2.54
C SER A 185 7.18 -14.34 -1.88
N ALA A 186 7.78 -14.65 -0.74
CA ALA A 186 8.71 -13.74 -0.07
C ALA A 186 9.97 -13.50 -0.91
N ALA A 187 10.55 -14.54 -1.49
CA ALA A 187 11.74 -14.42 -2.33
C ALA A 187 11.48 -13.59 -3.60
N THR A 188 10.35 -13.85 -4.29
CA THR A 188 9.95 -13.09 -5.49
C THR A 188 9.65 -11.63 -5.17
N LEU A 189 8.97 -11.33 -4.06
CA LEU A 189 8.70 -9.98 -3.62
C LEU A 189 9.99 -9.24 -3.24
N PHE A 190 10.93 -9.92 -2.58
CA PHE A 190 12.23 -9.34 -2.24
C PHE A 190 13.03 -8.96 -3.49
N LEU A 191 13.09 -9.87 -4.48
CA LEU A 191 13.74 -9.59 -5.76
C LEU A 191 13.05 -8.43 -6.49
N PHE A 192 11.71 -8.43 -6.52
CA PHE A 192 10.93 -7.35 -7.12
C PHE A 192 11.19 -6.01 -6.44
N MET A 193 11.30 -5.97 -5.12
CA MET A 193 11.66 -4.76 -4.36
C MET A 193 13.03 -4.20 -4.78
N LEU A 194 14.04 -5.07 -4.94
CA LEU A 194 15.39 -4.65 -5.35
C LEU A 194 15.43 -4.11 -6.78
N LEU A 195 14.59 -4.64 -7.67
CA LEU A 195 14.50 -4.20 -9.06
C LEU A 195 13.85 -2.81 -9.22
N GLN A 196 12.98 -2.40 -8.30
CA GLN A 196 12.24 -1.14 -8.40
C GLN A 196 13.14 0.09 -8.58
N PRO A 197 14.16 0.35 -7.71
CA PRO A 197 15.03 1.50 -7.88
C PRO A 197 15.88 1.43 -9.15
N LEU A 198 16.26 0.23 -9.56
CA LEU A 198 17.05 0.02 -10.79
C LEU A 198 16.23 0.40 -12.03
N VAL A 199 15.00 -0.05 -12.11
CA VAL A 199 14.06 0.28 -13.21
C VAL A 199 13.71 1.76 -13.17
N GLY A 200 13.49 2.34 -11.97
CA GLY A 200 13.28 3.78 -11.81
C GLY A 200 14.45 4.62 -12.31
N ALA A 201 15.67 4.25 -11.95
CA ALA A 201 16.88 4.93 -12.45
C ALA A 201 17.10 4.74 -13.96
N LEU A 202 16.72 3.57 -14.51
CA LEU A 202 16.77 3.33 -15.94
C LEU A 202 15.74 4.19 -16.69
N SER A 203 14.54 4.34 -16.14
CA SER A 203 13.49 5.20 -16.68
C SER A 203 13.96 6.66 -16.78
N ASP A 204 14.67 7.16 -15.75
CA ASP A 204 15.24 8.52 -15.76
C ASP A 204 16.27 8.70 -16.90
N LYS A 205 17.08 7.64 -17.19
CA LYS A 205 18.07 7.69 -18.27
C LYS A 205 17.49 7.59 -19.68
N ILE A 206 16.40 6.83 -19.85
CA ILE A 206 15.75 6.61 -21.16
C ILE A 206 14.80 7.77 -21.52
N CYS A 207 14.64 8.76 -20.63
CA CYS A 207 13.75 9.91 -20.85
C CYS A 207 12.28 9.55 -21.08
N LEU A 208 11.79 8.41 -20.58
CA LEU A 208 10.38 8.03 -20.71
C LEU A 208 9.42 9.03 -20.04
N LEU A 209 9.88 9.73 -18.99
CA LEU A 209 9.14 10.79 -18.33
C LEU A 209 9.15 12.12 -19.10
N TYR A 210 10.17 12.38 -19.91
CA TYR A 210 10.30 13.66 -20.65
C TYR A 210 9.49 13.72 -21.94
N THR A 211 8.93 12.62 -22.41
CA THR A 211 8.01 12.64 -23.55
C THR A 211 6.68 13.31 -23.21
N SER A 212 6.31 13.40 -21.93
CA SER A 212 5.16 14.18 -21.48
C SER A 212 5.48 15.67 -21.30
N ASP A 213 6.69 16.03 -20.82
CA ASP A 213 7.12 17.43 -20.71
C ASP A 213 7.31 18.09 -22.09
N ALA A 214 7.76 17.34 -23.10
CA ALA A 214 7.87 17.84 -24.47
C ALA A 214 6.51 18.21 -25.10
N ALA A 215 5.41 17.65 -24.59
CA ALA A 215 4.06 18.03 -24.99
C ALA A 215 3.60 19.34 -24.31
N ASP A 216 4.10 19.66 -23.13
CA ASP A 216 3.78 20.90 -22.41
C ASP A 216 4.61 22.08 -22.95
N ASP A 217 5.84 21.85 -23.44
CA ASP A 217 6.67 22.89 -24.07
C ASP A 217 6.22 23.27 -25.50
N MET A 218 5.26 22.54 -26.07
CA MET A 218 4.67 22.83 -27.38
C MET A 218 3.31 23.56 -27.34
N GLN A 219 2.83 23.93 -26.17
CA GLN A 219 1.66 24.81 -25.96
C GLN A 219 2.08 26.22 -25.56
#